data_39042f6c1853905bf289a5cf901c95e9
#
_entry.id   39042f6c1853905bf289a5cf901c95e9
#
_cell.length_a   1.000
_cell.length_b   1.000
_cell.length_c   1.000
_cell.angle_alpha   90.00
_cell.angle_beta   90.00
_cell.angle_gamma   90.00
#
_symmetry.space_group_name_H-M   'P 1'
#
loop_
_entity.id
_entity.type
_entity.pdbx_description
1 polymer ?
#
loop_
_entity_poly.entity_id
_entity_poly.type
_entity_poly.pdbx_seq_one_letter_code
_entity_poly.pdbx_strand_id
1 'polypeptide(L)'
;NKSKYTIISYNTTIKSFIEFIRQYEKSVSFENLKKIDIMNFLEYKNMVLEKQSEFEMSSKKLYITHLKTFFTFINENLDTDIKLSTIFKINIKVPKRTPKGVENKDVQILEEYLANIQLNNFLNIRASLILKILLYSGARRGELEVLKTKNFVADGELYIIHTIGKGDKERTLYIPKKYIQKEISYYI
;
A
#
# COMPACT_ATOMS: atom_id res chain seq x y z
N ASN A 1 -12.99 -9.26 7.67
CA ASN A 1 -13.01 -7.80 7.55
C ASN A 1 -11.82 -7.34 6.69
N LYS A 2 -12.08 -6.50 5.67
CA LYS A 2 -11.02 -5.92 4.85
C LYS A 2 -10.54 -4.61 5.47
N SER A 3 -9.26 -4.27 5.33
CA SER A 3 -8.73 -3.00 5.83
C SER A 3 -9.38 -1.80 5.12
N LYS A 4 -9.41 -0.63 5.77
CA LYS A 4 -9.91 0.64 5.21
C LYS A 4 -9.27 0.94 3.84
N TYR A 5 -7.96 0.76 3.71
CA TYR A 5 -7.24 0.98 2.45
C TYR A 5 -7.66 0.00 1.35
N THR A 6 -7.93 -1.26 1.71
CA THR A 6 -8.47 -2.24 0.76
C THR A 6 -9.83 -1.80 0.23
N ILE A 7 -10.74 -1.37 1.10
CA ILE A 7 -12.08 -0.88 0.72
C ILE A 7 -11.97 0.34 -0.20
N ILE A 8 -11.11 1.31 0.13
CA ILE A 8 -10.87 2.49 -0.72
C ILE A 8 -10.38 2.06 -2.10
N SER A 9 -9.43 1.13 -2.18
CA SER A 9 -8.88 0.65 -3.45
C SER A 9 -9.94 -0.04 -4.32
N TYR A 10 -10.81 -0.87 -3.74
CA TYR A 10 -11.95 -1.46 -4.46
C TYR A 10 -12.91 -0.38 -4.96
N ASN A 11 -13.32 0.55 -4.11
CA ASN A 11 -14.24 1.63 -4.46
C ASN A 11 -13.70 2.48 -5.62
N THR A 12 -12.41 2.82 -5.59
CA THR A 12 -11.77 3.59 -6.67
C THR A 12 -11.85 2.85 -8.00
N THR A 13 -11.57 1.53 -8.00
CA THR A 13 -11.64 0.73 -9.23
C THR A 13 -13.07 0.65 -9.75
N ILE A 14 -14.04 0.33 -8.88
CA ILE A 14 -15.44 0.13 -9.26
C ILE A 14 -16.05 1.43 -9.78
N LYS A 15 -15.84 2.56 -9.08
CA LYS A 15 -16.32 3.87 -9.53
C LYS A 15 -15.76 4.21 -10.92
N SER A 16 -14.46 4.05 -11.10
CA SER A 16 -13.82 4.33 -12.40
C SER A 16 -14.35 3.44 -13.52
N PHE A 17 -14.68 2.17 -13.23
CA PHE A 17 -15.28 1.27 -14.20
C PHE A 17 -16.71 1.68 -14.56
N ILE A 18 -17.53 2.05 -13.58
CA ILE A 18 -18.90 2.53 -13.79
C ILE A 18 -18.90 3.83 -14.63
N GLU A 19 -17.98 4.75 -14.34
CA GLU A 19 -17.82 5.98 -15.11
C GLU A 19 -17.46 5.69 -16.56
N PHE A 20 -16.52 4.76 -16.79
CA PHE A 20 -16.13 4.31 -18.13
C PHE A 20 -17.33 3.73 -18.89
N ILE A 21 -18.08 2.80 -18.31
CA ILE A 21 -19.25 2.21 -18.95
C ILE A 21 -20.29 3.27 -19.30
N ARG A 22 -20.58 4.19 -18.40
CA ARG A 22 -21.54 5.28 -18.64
C ARG A 22 -21.13 6.23 -19.77
N GLN A 23 -19.85 6.50 -19.90
CA GLN A 23 -19.31 7.48 -20.84
C GLN A 23 -19.07 6.88 -22.22
N TYR A 24 -18.52 5.69 -22.32
CA TYR A 24 -17.99 5.11 -23.55
C TYR A 24 -18.78 3.91 -24.06
N GLU A 25 -19.43 3.16 -23.17
CA GLU A 25 -20.10 1.89 -23.48
C GLU A 25 -21.58 1.94 -23.07
N LYS A 26 -22.31 2.96 -23.53
CA LYS A 26 -23.71 3.22 -23.11
C LYS A 26 -24.69 2.07 -23.33
N SER A 27 -24.38 1.15 -24.26
CA SER A 27 -25.19 -0.04 -24.55
C SER A 27 -24.84 -1.25 -23.68
N VAL A 28 -23.77 -1.18 -22.89
CA VAL A 28 -23.34 -2.29 -22.04
C VAL A 28 -24.10 -2.26 -20.72
N SER A 29 -24.82 -3.36 -20.45
CA SER A 29 -25.36 -3.66 -19.12
C SER A 29 -24.46 -4.70 -18.43
N PHE A 30 -24.63 -4.92 -17.14
CA PHE A 30 -23.86 -5.92 -16.42
C PHE A 30 -24.14 -7.35 -16.94
N GLU A 31 -25.33 -7.61 -17.45
CA GLU A 31 -25.74 -8.91 -17.98
C GLU A 31 -25.10 -9.25 -19.34
N ASN A 32 -24.85 -8.22 -20.18
CA ASN A 32 -24.24 -8.40 -21.51
C ASN A 32 -22.75 -8.06 -21.56
N LEU A 33 -22.12 -7.88 -20.39
CA LEU A 33 -20.70 -7.58 -20.25
C LEU A 33 -19.81 -8.65 -20.91
N LYS A 34 -18.83 -8.21 -21.70
CA LYS A 34 -17.90 -9.08 -22.42
C LYS A 34 -16.45 -8.81 -21.98
N LYS A 35 -15.58 -9.76 -22.30
CA LYS A 35 -14.13 -9.62 -22.07
C LYS A 35 -13.56 -8.35 -22.70
N ILE A 36 -14.07 -7.97 -23.90
CA ILE A 36 -13.59 -6.77 -24.59
C ILE A 36 -13.84 -5.49 -23.80
N ASP A 37 -14.96 -5.41 -23.07
CA ASP A 37 -15.32 -4.23 -22.28
C ASP A 37 -14.34 -4.03 -21.12
N ILE A 38 -13.88 -5.13 -20.52
CA ILE A 38 -12.83 -5.09 -19.49
C ILE A 38 -11.50 -4.64 -20.10
N MET A 39 -11.16 -5.10 -21.31
CA MET A 39 -9.93 -4.69 -21.99
C MET A 39 -9.97 -3.21 -22.37
N ASN A 40 -11.08 -2.74 -22.94
CA ASN A 40 -11.29 -1.33 -23.27
C ASN A 40 -11.19 -0.44 -22.01
N PHE A 41 -11.73 -0.90 -20.88
CA PHE A 41 -11.56 -0.19 -19.61
C PHE A 41 -10.08 -0.08 -19.18
N LEU A 42 -9.30 -1.14 -19.34
CA LEU A 42 -7.87 -1.10 -19.00
C LEU A 42 -7.08 -0.18 -19.93
N GLU A 43 -7.46 -0.09 -21.20
CA GLU A 43 -6.90 0.86 -22.17
C GLU A 43 -7.31 2.30 -21.84
N TYR A 44 -8.58 2.53 -21.55
CA TYR A 44 -9.06 3.82 -21.05
C TYR A 44 -8.27 4.28 -19.82
N LYS A 45 -8.03 3.41 -18.85
CA LYS A 45 -7.21 3.74 -17.68
C LYS A 45 -5.78 4.08 -18.05
N ASN A 46 -5.22 3.42 -19.05
CA ASN A 46 -3.89 3.73 -19.56
C ASN A 46 -3.86 5.15 -20.15
N MET A 47 -4.81 5.49 -21.02
CA MET A 47 -4.93 6.81 -21.64
C MET A 47 -5.11 7.94 -20.61
N VAL A 48 -5.95 7.72 -19.61
CA VAL A 48 -6.20 8.74 -18.56
C VAL A 48 -4.97 8.94 -17.67
N LEU A 49 -4.18 7.91 -17.45
CA LEU A 49 -2.99 7.94 -16.59
C LEU A 49 -1.70 8.31 -17.35
N GLU A 50 -1.66 8.18 -18.66
CA GLU A 50 -0.49 8.56 -19.49
C GLU A 50 -0.06 10.02 -19.30
N LYS A 51 -0.95 10.87 -18.82
CA LYS A 51 -0.59 12.23 -18.41
C LYS A 51 0.23 12.30 -17.12
N GLN A 52 0.35 11.20 -16.35
CA GLN A 52 1.00 11.19 -15.04
C GLN A 52 1.98 10.04 -14.78
N SER A 53 1.77 8.83 -15.33
CA SER A 53 2.69 7.67 -15.22
C SER A 53 2.17 6.46 -16.01
N GLU A 54 3.07 5.57 -16.42
CA GLU A 54 2.72 4.30 -17.04
C GLU A 54 1.79 3.45 -16.14
N PHE A 55 0.65 3.02 -16.67
CA PHE A 55 -0.27 2.12 -15.97
C PHE A 55 0.32 0.72 -15.91
N GLU A 56 1.04 0.43 -14.86
CA GLU A 56 1.81 -0.80 -14.70
C GLU A 56 0.96 -2.07 -14.80
N MET A 57 1.57 -3.16 -15.29
CA MET A 57 0.94 -4.48 -15.40
C MET A 57 0.43 -5.01 -14.05
N SER A 58 1.10 -4.66 -12.96
CA SER A 58 0.65 -4.96 -11.59
C SER A 58 -0.68 -4.28 -11.25
N SER A 59 -0.84 -3.00 -11.66
CA SER A 59 -2.07 -2.24 -11.48
C SER A 59 -3.19 -2.78 -12.34
N LYS A 60 -2.93 -3.14 -13.60
CA LYS A 60 -3.92 -3.80 -14.48
C LYS A 60 -4.44 -5.09 -13.84
N LYS A 61 -3.54 -5.93 -13.32
CA LYS A 61 -3.93 -7.16 -12.61
C LYS A 61 -4.76 -6.88 -11.36
N LEU A 62 -4.45 -5.84 -10.62
CA LEU A 62 -5.22 -5.42 -9.45
C LEU A 62 -6.64 -4.99 -9.82
N TYR A 63 -6.80 -4.18 -10.88
CA TYR A 63 -8.11 -3.77 -11.38
C TYR A 63 -8.96 -4.96 -11.79
N ILE A 64 -8.40 -5.91 -12.54
CA ILE A 64 -9.10 -7.15 -12.90
C ILE A 64 -9.55 -7.93 -11.66
N THR A 65 -8.68 -8.04 -10.66
CA THR A 65 -9.00 -8.74 -9.40
C THR A 65 -10.16 -8.06 -8.67
N HIS A 66 -10.15 -6.72 -8.60
CA HIS A 66 -11.22 -5.96 -7.97
C HIS A 66 -12.55 -6.12 -8.69
N LEU A 67 -12.55 -5.99 -10.02
CA LEU A 67 -13.75 -6.16 -10.82
C LEU A 67 -14.29 -7.60 -10.74
N LYS A 68 -13.42 -8.60 -10.84
CA LYS A 68 -13.83 -9.99 -10.68
C LYS A 68 -14.51 -10.23 -9.33
N THR A 69 -13.94 -9.73 -8.24
CA THR A 69 -14.53 -9.85 -6.91
C THR A 69 -15.88 -9.14 -6.82
N PHE A 70 -15.98 -7.94 -7.41
CA PHE A 70 -17.23 -7.18 -7.46
C PHE A 70 -18.33 -7.94 -8.22
N PHE A 71 -18.04 -8.46 -9.41
CA PHE A 71 -19.01 -9.22 -10.19
C PHE A 71 -19.34 -10.59 -9.59
N THR A 72 -18.41 -11.21 -8.86
CA THR A 72 -18.71 -12.40 -8.04
C THR A 72 -19.78 -12.05 -7.00
N PHE A 73 -19.61 -10.94 -6.30
CA PHE A 73 -20.59 -10.46 -5.32
C PHE A 73 -21.96 -10.16 -5.99
N ILE A 74 -21.96 -9.54 -7.18
CA ILE A 74 -23.20 -9.27 -7.93
C ILE A 74 -23.94 -10.59 -8.24
N ASN A 75 -23.26 -11.60 -8.78
CA ASN A 75 -23.86 -12.89 -9.07
C ASN A 75 -24.43 -13.58 -7.82
N GLU A 76 -23.73 -13.50 -6.69
CA GLU A 76 -24.13 -14.13 -5.44
C GLU A 76 -25.34 -13.46 -4.76
N ASN A 77 -25.55 -12.16 -5.00
CA ASN A 77 -26.55 -11.38 -4.25
C ASN A 77 -27.71 -10.84 -5.09
N LEU A 78 -27.59 -10.80 -6.41
CA LEU A 78 -28.61 -10.23 -7.30
C LEU A 78 -29.20 -11.24 -8.30
N ASP A 79 -28.95 -12.53 -8.10
CA ASP A 79 -29.43 -13.61 -8.94
C ASP A 79 -29.13 -13.39 -10.46
N THR A 80 -27.91 -12.94 -10.74
CA THR A 80 -27.43 -12.72 -12.11
C THR A 80 -26.51 -13.85 -12.54
N ASP A 81 -26.50 -14.19 -13.84
CA ASP A 81 -25.61 -15.21 -14.42
C ASP A 81 -24.52 -14.58 -15.30
N ILE A 82 -23.70 -13.74 -14.73
CA ILE A 82 -22.56 -13.16 -15.42
C ILE A 82 -21.45 -14.22 -15.54
N LYS A 83 -21.06 -14.57 -16.76
CA LYS A 83 -20.06 -15.63 -17.05
C LYS A 83 -18.63 -15.17 -16.74
N LEU A 84 -18.29 -15.05 -15.46
CA LEU A 84 -17.02 -14.51 -14.96
C LEU A 84 -15.79 -15.27 -15.49
N SER A 85 -15.91 -16.60 -15.68
CA SER A 85 -14.83 -17.43 -16.22
C SER A 85 -14.43 -17.04 -17.65
N THR A 86 -15.38 -16.54 -18.42
CA THR A 86 -15.15 -16.08 -19.80
C THR A 86 -14.67 -14.63 -19.84
N ILE A 87 -15.36 -13.75 -19.11
CA ILE A 87 -15.10 -12.31 -19.10
C ILE A 87 -13.70 -11.99 -18.54
N PHE A 88 -13.33 -12.64 -17.43
CA PHE A 88 -12.06 -12.43 -16.75
C PHE A 88 -10.96 -13.42 -17.15
N LYS A 89 -11.12 -14.16 -18.28
CA LYS A 89 -10.03 -14.95 -18.87
C LYS A 89 -9.00 -14.02 -19.54
N ILE A 90 -8.40 -13.14 -18.75
CA ILE A 90 -7.39 -12.18 -19.17
C ILE A 90 -6.09 -12.57 -18.46
N ASN A 91 -5.07 -12.91 -19.25
CA ASN A 91 -3.76 -13.28 -18.70
C ASN A 91 -2.82 -12.07 -18.74
N ILE A 92 -2.55 -11.47 -17.59
CA ILE A 92 -1.57 -10.41 -17.43
C ILE A 92 -0.33 -11.00 -16.75
N LYS A 93 0.76 -11.13 -17.51
CA LYS A 93 2.06 -11.51 -16.97
C LYS A 93 2.69 -10.29 -16.30
N VAL A 94 2.73 -10.30 -14.97
CA VAL A 94 3.46 -9.28 -14.19
C VAL A 94 4.91 -9.75 -14.08
N PRO A 95 5.89 -8.98 -14.59
CA PRO A 95 7.29 -9.31 -14.42
C PRO A 95 7.65 -9.42 -12.94
N LYS A 96 8.42 -10.42 -12.57
CA LYS A 96 9.04 -10.45 -11.23
C LYS A 96 10.03 -9.31 -11.13
N ARG A 97 9.74 -8.35 -10.26
CA ARG A 97 10.69 -7.28 -9.94
C ARG A 97 11.63 -7.77 -8.86
N THR A 98 12.92 -7.63 -9.09
CA THR A 98 13.90 -7.72 -8.01
C THR A 98 13.62 -6.55 -7.06
N PRO A 99 13.51 -6.80 -5.75
CA PRO A 99 13.38 -5.71 -4.79
C PRO A 99 14.56 -4.74 -4.98
N LYS A 100 14.26 -3.47 -5.24
CA LYS A 100 15.29 -2.43 -5.23
C LYS A 100 15.61 -2.13 -3.78
N GLY A 101 16.77 -2.56 -3.32
CA GLY A 101 17.34 -2.08 -2.06
C GLY A 101 17.73 -0.61 -2.20
N VAL A 102 17.87 0.08 -1.07
CA VAL A 102 18.53 1.38 -1.02
C VAL A 102 20.01 1.15 -1.19
N GLU A 103 20.69 1.95 -2.02
CA GLU A 103 22.13 1.84 -2.18
C GLU A 103 22.86 2.24 -0.89
N ASN A 104 23.98 1.59 -0.59
CA ASN A 104 24.76 1.90 0.61
C ASN A 104 25.15 3.39 0.69
N LYS A 105 25.39 4.01 -0.45
CA LYS A 105 25.70 5.45 -0.53
C LYS A 105 24.53 6.31 0.00
N ASP A 106 23.31 5.98 -0.37
CA ASP A 106 22.13 6.73 0.08
C ASP A 106 21.87 6.52 1.57
N VAL A 107 22.15 5.30 2.07
CA VAL A 107 22.10 5.01 3.52
C VAL A 107 23.12 5.87 4.28
N GLN A 108 24.35 5.97 3.79
CA GLN A 108 25.40 6.82 4.40
C GLN A 108 24.99 8.29 4.45
N ILE A 109 24.45 8.83 3.35
CA ILE A 109 23.96 10.21 3.30
C ILE A 109 22.86 10.43 4.35
N LEU A 110 21.95 9.47 4.49
CA LEU A 110 20.89 9.55 5.49
C LEU A 110 21.45 9.48 6.92
N GLU A 111 22.41 8.62 7.18
CA GLU A 111 23.07 8.49 8.48
C GLU A 111 23.82 9.77 8.86
N GLU A 112 24.57 10.38 7.92
CA GLU A 112 25.25 11.66 8.11
C GLU A 112 24.23 12.78 8.40
N TYR A 113 23.14 12.85 7.68
CA TYR A 113 22.06 13.79 7.95
C TYR A 113 21.48 13.60 9.36
N LEU A 114 21.19 12.36 9.75
CA LEU A 114 20.64 12.04 11.08
C LEU A 114 21.62 12.28 12.23
N ALA A 115 22.93 12.20 11.97
CA ALA A 115 23.96 12.52 12.96
C ALA A 115 24.06 14.04 13.20
N ASN A 116 23.78 14.86 12.18
CA ASN A 116 23.94 16.31 12.22
C ASN A 116 22.63 17.07 12.47
N ILE A 117 21.46 16.39 12.45
CA ILE A 117 20.17 17.03 12.69
C ILE A 117 20.10 17.61 14.09
N GLN A 118 19.72 18.88 14.17
CA GLN A 118 19.58 19.57 15.45
C GLN A 118 18.25 19.22 16.12
N LEU A 119 18.32 18.59 17.30
CA LEU A 119 17.15 18.19 18.09
C LEU A 119 16.63 19.35 18.95
N ASN A 120 16.43 20.51 18.34
CA ASN A 120 16.07 21.76 19.01
C ASN A 120 14.56 22.07 18.99
N ASN A 121 13.79 21.30 18.27
CA ASN A 121 12.33 21.41 18.21
C ASN A 121 11.66 20.04 18.04
N PHE A 122 10.38 19.99 18.38
CA PHE A 122 9.60 18.75 18.35
C PHE A 122 9.55 18.08 16.96
N LEU A 123 9.48 18.86 15.89
CA LEU A 123 9.42 18.32 14.53
C LEU A 123 10.71 17.60 14.15
N ASN A 124 11.86 18.18 14.45
CA ASN A 124 13.16 17.56 14.19
C ASN A 124 13.37 16.29 15.02
N ILE A 125 13.01 16.33 16.31
CA ILE A 125 13.07 15.16 17.19
C ILE A 125 12.21 14.03 16.65
N ARG A 126 10.95 14.33 16.29
CA ARG A 126 10.02 13.36 15.75
C ARG A 126 10.49 12.79 14.40
N ALA A 127 10.96 13.66 13.51
CA ALA A 127 11.44 13.22 12.19
C ALA A 127 12.67 12.31 12.34
N SER A 128 13.65 12.70 13.17
CA SER A 128 14.82 11.88 13.48
C SER A 128 14.43 10.51 14.04
N LEU A 129 13.54 10.48 15.03
CA LEU A 129 13.07 9.24 15.64
C LEU A 129 12.41 8.31 14.61
N ILE A 130 11.48 8.84 13.79
CA ILE A 130 10.80 8.07 12.76
C ILE A 130 11.79 7.47 11.76
N LEU A 131 12.71 8.28 11.24
CA LEU A 131 13.70 7.84 10.25
C LEU A 131 14.63 6.78 10.83
N LYS A 132 15.10 6.96 12.07
CA LYS A 132 15.95 5.98 12.76
C LYS A 132 15.22 4.67 13.05
N ILE A 133 13.96 4.70 13.45
CA ILE A 133 13.17 3.47 13.62
C ILE A 133 13.02 2.74 12.29
N LEU A 134 12.70 3.43 11.20
CA LEU A 134 12.60 2.82 9.87
C LEU A 134 13.92 2.19 9.44
N LEU A 135 15.02 2.92 9.61
CA LEU A 135 16.35 2.50 9.15
C LEU A 135 16.88 1.30 9.96
N TYR A 136 16.77 1.34 11.28
CA TYR A 136 17.47 0.38 12.15
C TYR A 136 16.62 -0.76 12.68
N SER A 137 15.27 -0.68 12.62
CA SER A 137 14.39 -1.75 13.10
C SER A 137 13.65 -2.52 11.98
N GLY A 138 13.68 -2.01 10.77
CA GLY A 138 12.89 -2.57 9.66
C GLY A 138 11.38 -2.45 9.88
N ALA A 139 10.94 -1.44 10.63
CA ALA A 139 9.53 -1.13 10.81
C ALA A 139 8.87 -0.77 9.47
N ARG A 140 7.61 -1.15 9.30
CA ARG A 140 6.79 -0.68 8.17
C ARG A 140 6.17 0.67 8.51
N ARG A 141 5.96 1.51 7.49
CA ARG A 141 5.30 2.82 7.67
C ARG A 141 4.01 2.74 8.49
N GLY A 142 3.13 1.79 8.17
CA GLY A 142 1.86 1.63 8.88
C GLY A 142 2.00 1.17 10.33
N GLU A 143 3.11 0.53 10.68
CA GLU A 143 3.43 0.15 12.06
C GLU A 143 3.81 1.39 12.89
N LEU A 144 4.48 2.38 12.27
CA LEU A 144 4.82 3.64 12.94
C LEU A 144 3.61 4.52 13.24
N GLU A 145 2.60 4.51 12.38
CA GLU A 145 1.41 5.35 12.52
C GLU A 145 0.62 5.07 13.82
N VAL A 146 0.79 3.86 14.37
CA VAL A 146 0.08 3.40 15.58
C VAL A 146 0.98 3.35 16.83
N LEU A 147 2.28 3.62 16.69
CA LEU A 147 3.22 3.58 17.81
C LEU A 147 2.92 4.67 18.84
N LYS A 148 3.03 4.29 20.10
CA LYS A 148 2.93 5.16 21.28
C LYS A 148 4.16 4.92 22.14
N THR A 149 4.49 5.88 23.03
CA THR A 149 5.62 5.76 23.97
C THR A 149 5.56 4.47 24.79
N LYS A 150 4.39 4.07 25.24
CA LYS A 150 4.19 2.81 25.98
C LYS A 150 4.55 1.53 25.22
N ASN A 151 4.72 1.61 23.91
CA ASN A 151 5.12 0.45 23.10
C ASN A 151 6.63 0.20 23.13
N PHE A 152 7.41 1.12 23.71
CA PHE A 152 8.85 0.99 23.83
C PHE A 152 9.21 0.47 25.23
N VAL A 153 9.84 -0.69 25.26
CA VAL A 153 10.34 -1.31 26.49
C VAL A 153 11.87 -1.33 26.42
N ALA A 154 12.52 -0.74 27.42
CA ALA A 154 13.97 -0.78 27.52
C ALA A 154 14.41 -2.13 28.11
N ASP A 155 15.27 -2.84 27.38
CA ASP A 155 15.84 -4.12 27.82
C ASP A 155 17.34 -4.15 27.46
N GLY A 156 18.19 -4.21 28.46
CA GLY A 156 19.64 -4.13 28.29
C GLY A 156 20.05 -2.96 27.36
N GLU A 157 20.76 -3.27 26.28
CA GLU A 157 21.21 -2.31 25.25
C GLU A 157 20.19 -2.09 24.14
N LEU A 158 18.99 -2.64 24.24
CA LEU A 158 17.96 -2.58 23.21
C LEU A 158 16.72 -1.84 23.71
N TYR A 159 16.00 -1.24 22.76
CA TYR A 159 14.57 -1.02 22.87
C TYR A 159 13.81 -2.12 22.14
N ILE A 160 12.89 -2.75 22.84
CA ILE A 160 11.91 -3.68 22.30
C ILE A 160 10.65 -2.84 21.97
N ILE A 161 10.18 -2.89 20.72
CA ILE A 161 9.04 -2.13 20.27
C ILE A 161 7.91 -3.11 19.91
N HIS A 162 6.82 -3.06 20.66
CA HIS A 162 5.63 -3.85 20.38
C HIS A 162 4.71 -3.09 19.42
N THR A 163 4.40 -3.68 18.28
CA THR A 163 3.56 -3.05 17.27
C THR A 163 2.59 -4.04 16.65
N ILE A 164 1.59 -3.52 15.93
CA ILE A 164 0.59 -4.30 15.22
C ILE A 164 0.85 -4.14 13.72
N GLY A 165 1.13 -5.24 13.07
CA GLY A 165 1.38 -5.30 11.64
C GLY A 165 0.11 -5.55 10.81
N LYS A 166 0.29 -5.85 9.53
CA LYS A 166 -0.79 -6.14 8.59
C LYS A 166 -1.65 -7.34 9.07
N GLY A 167 -2.97 -7.13 9.14
CA GLY A 167 -3.95 -8.15 9.54
C GLY A 167 -4.00 -8.35 11.06
N ASP A 168 -3.77 -7.27 11.81
CA ASP A 168 -3.82 -7.21 13.29
C ASP A 168 -2.86 -8.21 13.97
N LYS A 169 -1.78 -8.57 13.27
CA LYS A 169 -0.75 -9.46 13.83
C LYS A 169 0.23 -8.67 14.67
N GLU A 170 0.41 -9.09 15.90
CA GLU A 170 1.46 -8.55 16.77
C GLU A 170 2.83 -8.80 16.17
N ARG A 171 3.69 -7.82 16.29
CA ARG A 171 5.08 -7.87 15.85
C ARG A 171 5.97 -7.15 16.84
N THR A 172 7.09 -7.75 17.13
CA THR A 172 8.14 -7.17 17.96
C THR A 172 9.29 -6.73 17.08
N LEU A 173 9.75 -5.51 17.29
CA LEU A 173 10.91 -4.93 16.64
C LEU A 173 11.97 -4.66 17.68
N TYR A 174 13.23 -4.72 17.28
CA TYR A 174 14.38 -4.47 18.14
C TYR A 174 15.23 -3.36 17.55
N ILE A 175 15.68 -2.43 18.38
CA ILE A 175 16.57 -1.34 17.98
C ILE A 175 17.58 -1.05 19.09
N PRO A 176 18.89 -0.99 18.79
CA PRO A 176 19.89 -0.61 19.79
C PRO A 176 19.63 0.79 20.32
N LYS A 177 19.70 0.93 21.66
CA LYS A 177 19.45 2.19 22.38
C LYS A 177 20.30 3.34 21.85
N LYS A 178 21.55 3.08 21.51
CA LYS A 178 22.49 4.06 20.98
C LYS A 178 21.96 4.86 19.77
N TYR A 179 21.04 4.31 19.00
CA TYR A 179 20.50 4.97 17.81
C TYR A 179 19.37 5.95 18.12
N ILE A 180 18.52 5.66 19.12
CA ILE A 180 17.28 6.44 19.34
C ILE A 180 17.13 7.00 20.77
N GLN A 181 18.06 6.70 21.67
CA GLN A 181 17.95 7.10 23.08
C GLN A 181 17.80 8.61 23.26
N LYS A 182 18.51 9.41 22.46
CA LYS A 182 18.41 10.87 22.52
C LYS A 182 17.00 11.35 22.20
N GLU A 183 16.42 10.85 21.12
CA GLU A 183 15.07 11.22 20.70
C GLU A 183 14.01 10.71 21.67
N ILE A 184 14.13 9.48 22.13
CA ILE A 184 13.18 8.87 23.07
C ILE A 184 13.14 9.65 24.39
N SER A 185 14.27 10.15 24.90
CA SER A 185 14.32 10.93 26.15
C SER A 185 13.51 12.23 26.11
N TYR A 186 13.10 12.71 24.94
CA TYR A 186 12.19 13.86 24.82
C TYR A 186 10.70 13.47 24.92
N TYR A 187 10.39 12.16 24.89
CA TYR A 187 9.03 11.65 24.94
C TYR A 187 8.68 10.97 26.26
N ILE A 188 9.70 10.56 27.01
CA ILE A 188 9.60 9.87 28.30
C ILE A 188 10.24 10.72 29.37
#